data_e547802e6bc607f764c36eb35051af1a
#
_entry.id   e547802e6bc607f764c36eb35051af1a
#
_cell.length_a   1.000
_cell.length_b   1.000
_cell.length_c   1.000
_cell.angle_alpha   90.00
_cell.angle_beta   90.00
_cell.angle_gamma   90.00
#
_symmetry.space_group_name_H-M   'P 1'
#
loop_
_entity.id
_entity.type
_entity.pdbx_description
1 polymer ?
#
loop_
_entity_poly.entity_id
_entity_poly.type
_entity_poly.pdbx_seq_one_letter_code
_entity_poly.pdbx_strand_id
1 'polypeptide(L)'
;MVRVSPAPGDIPEALRELKITFRLVEDEAVFLCPYHDDHHAGSFSVNIETGMNHCFACGQGGGFTRLVQVVLGVPQGEADRWCRARRMKGMGGTPATVYGGLRDAERHSGPVDTSKVINEASLALFTDPPAWALAGNERWVGCSLESAQYFGVLWNPENDSWIIPIRDAESHKLIGWQEKGSGDSRFFRNVPEGVAKSSTLFGLESLEGVRPVDSLVLVESPLDVLRLFTAGIRGGVSGYGVHVSSSQLGLLAGAGAGCLVLALDNDFAGSRETLRIVREFRRLRVVVFNYGRSTAKDPGEQQSDDEIHWGIDNAIWGPLWRP
;
A
#
# COMPACT_ATOMS: atom_id res chain seq x y z
N MET A 1 38.21 0.53 33.63
CA MET A 1 37.08 0.47 32.68
C MET A 1 37.68 0.40 31.30
N VAL A 2 37.69 -0.78 30.69
CA VAL A 2 38.17 -0.98 29.33
C VAL A 2 37.06 -0.44 28.42
N ARG A 3 37.32 0.64 27.64
CA ARG A 3 36.46 1.06 26.57
C ARG A 3 36.56 0.02 25.47
N VAL A 4 35.56 -0.86 25.38
CA VAL A 4 35.38 -1.73 24.22
C VAL A 4 35.01 -0.82 23.08
N SER A 5 35.87 -0.68 22.09
CA SER A 5 35.49 0.02 20.84
C SER A 5 34.33 -0.73 20.20
N PRO A 6 33.25 -0.04 19.79
CA PRO A 6 32.11 -0.70 19.16
C PRO A 6 32.54 -1.48 17.91
N ALA A 7 31.85 -2.58 17.65
CA ALA A 7 32.10 -3.38 16.45
C ALA A 7 31.89 -2.50 15.18
N PRO A 8 32.70 -2.69 14.12
CA PRO A 8 32.61 -1.89 12.93
C PRO A 8 31.23 -2.06 12.29
N GLY A 9 30.46 -0.96 12.16
CA GLY A 9 29.16 -0.96 11.50
C GLY A 9 27.96 -1.26 12.39
N ASP A 10 28.10 -1.15 13.71
CA ASP A 10 27.02 -1.35 14.68
C ASP A 10 25.96 -0.24 14.57
N ILE A 11 24.79 -0.59 14.01
CA ILE A 11 23.68 0.35 13.81
C ILE A 11 23.08 0.83 15.13
N PRO A 12 22.80 -0.02 16.12
CA PRO A 12 22.38 0.40 17.45
C PRO A 12 23.30 1.45 18.08
N GLU A 13 24.62 1.31 17.96
CA GLU A 13 25.57 2.29 18.48
C GLU A 13 25.52 3.61 17.67
N ALA A 14 25.42 3.51 16.35
CA ALA A 14 25.27 4.65 15.48
C ALA A 14 23.98 5.43 15.76
N LEU A 15 22.86 4.76 16.06
CA LEU A 15 21.60 5.40 16.46
C LEU A 15 21.73 6.13 17.80
N ARG A 16 22.48 5.57 18.79
CA ARG A 16 22.77 6.25 20.06
C ARG A 16 23.62 7.49 19.86
N GLU A 17 24.63 7.44 19.00
CA GLU A 17 25.42 8.62 18.63
C GLU A 17 24.59 9.72 17.97
N LEU A 18 23.59 9.34 17.18
CA LEU A 18 22.61 10.25 16.60
C LEU A 18 21.60 10.75 17.62
N LYS A 19 21.73 10.35 18.90
CA LYS A 19 20.82 10.67 20.02
C LYS A 19 19.37 10.20 19.79
N ILE A 20 19.21 9.14 19.03
CA ILE A 20 17.91 8.52 18.77
C ILE A 20 17.62 7.52 19.90
N THR A 21 16.48 7.70 20.57
CA THR A 21 15.94 6.73 21.52
C THR A 21 15.12 5.69 20.76
N PHE A 22 15.46 4.42 20.87
CA PHE A 22 14.81 3.33 20.17
C PHE A 22 14.62 2.11 21.07
N ARG A 23 13.71 1.22 20.70
CA ARG A 23 13.61 -0.14 21.24
C ARG A 23 13.97 -1.14 20.16
N LEU A 24 14.59 -2.25 20.57
CA LEU A 24 14.84 -3.37 19.66
C LEU A 24 13.62 -4.32 19.69
N VAL A 25 13.18 -4.71 18.50
CA VAL A 25 12.17 -5.73 18.28
C VAL A 25 12.76 -6.66 17.24
N GLU A 26 13.23 -7.83 17.65
CA GLU A 26 14.02 -8.72 16.79
C GLU A 26 15.22 -7.97 16.18
N ASP A 27 15.34 -7.98 14.86
CA ASP A 27 16.42 -7.32 14.11
C ASP A 27 16.07 -5.87 13.69
N GLU A 28 15.04 -5.27 14.28
CA GLU A 28 14.58 -3.93 13.97
C GLU A 28 14.74 -2.98 15.16
N ALA A 29 15.41 -1.85 14.95
CA ALA A 29 15.38 -0.72 15.87
C ALA A 29 14.19 0.18 15.54
N VAL A 30 13.23 0.27 16.47
CA VAL A 30 11.94 0.96 16.28
C VAL A 30 11.91 2.26 17.08
N PHE A 31 11.56 3.38 16.41
CA PHE A 31 11.50 4.71 17.03
C PHE A 31 10.57 5.67 16.24
N LEU A 32 10.50 6.93 16.65
CA LEU A 32 9.72 7.95 15.95
C LEU A 32 10.33 8.28 14.60
N CYS A 33 9.51 8.44 13.57
CA CYS A 33 9.98 8.70 12.22
C CYS A 33 10.67 10.07 12.11
N PRO A 34 11.89 10.16 11.58
CA PRO A 34 12.58 11.44 11.39
C PRO A 34 12.19 12.14 10.08
N TYR A 35 11.34 11.54 9.25
CA TYR A 35 10.94 12.08 7.96
C TYR A 35 9.64 12.90 8.01
N HIS A 36 8.84 12.76 9.09
CA HIS A 36 7.62 13.52 9.31
C HIS A 36 7.41 13.76 10.82
N ASP A 37 6.51 14.63 11.18
CA ASP A 37 6.10 14.86 12.57
C ASP A 37 5.33 13.64 13.08
N ASP A 38 6.02 12.77 13.83
CA ASP A 38 5.52 11.49 14.29
C ASP A 38 5.32 11.49 15.80
N HIS A 39 4.10 11.14 16.23
CA HIS A 39 3.72 11.11 17.65
C HIS A 39 3.57 9.68 18.20
N HIS A 40 3.76 8.64 17.35
CA HIS A 40 3.57 7.25 17.74
C HIS A 40 4.80 6.40 17.40
N ALA A 41 5.58 6.06 18.42
CA ALA A 41 6.70 5.14 18.26
C ALA A 41 6.21 3.77 17.78
N GLY A 42 6.68 3.34 16.60
CA GLY A 42 6.31 2.05 15.98
C GLY A 42 6.02 2.15 14.49
N SER A 43 5.84 3.34 13.98
CA SER A 43 5.64 3.58 12.54
C SER A 43 6.93 3.50 11.72
N PHE A 44 8.10 3.64 12.37
CA PHE A 44 9.41 3.67 11.71
C PHE A 44 10.36 2.65 12.31
N SER A 45 11.05 1.91 11.45
CA SER A 45 12.08 0.96 11.86
C SER A 45 13.35 1.03 11.00
N VAL A 46 14.43 0.56 11.57
CA VAL A 46 15.74 0.36 10.93
C VAL A 46 16.20 -1.05 11.21
N ASN A 47 16.44 -1.82 10.16
CA ASN A 47 17.03 -3.14 10.29
C ASN A 47 18.50 -3.01 10.74
N ILE A 48 18.86 -3.66 11.86
CA ILE A 48 20.17 -3.49 12.51
C ILE A 48 21.33 -4.15 11.77
N GLU A 49 21.05 -5.07 10.86
CA GLU A 49 22.08 -5.74 10.06
C GLU A 49 22.34 -5.00 8.74
N THR A 50 21.25 -4.58 8.07
CA THR A 50 21.34 -4.01 6.72
C THR A 50 21.33 -2.49 6.68
N GLY A 51 20.86 -1.82 7.75
CA GLY A 51 20.65 -0.37 7.82
C GLY A 51 19.51 0.15 6.95
N MET A 52 18.77 -0.74 6.32
CA MET A 52 17.55 -0.35 5.60
C MET A 52 16.51 0.14 6.59
N ASN A 53 15.87 1.23 6.25
CA ASN A 53 14.87 1.85 7.11
C ASN A 53 13.60 2.18 6.32
N HIS A 54 12.48 2.15 7.03
CA HIS A 54 11.17 2.43 6.44
C HIS A 54 10.20 2.97 7.48
N CYS A 55 9.37 3.93 7.06
CA CYS A 55 8.22 4.39 7.81
C CYS A 55 6.93 3.84 7.21
N PHE A 56 6.19 3.09 7.99
CA PHE A 56 4.89 2.53 7.56
C PHE A 56 3.78 3.58 7.55
N ALA A 57 3.98 4.73 8.22
CA ALA A 57 3.01 5.83 8.22
C ALA A 57 3.20 6.77 7.02
N CYS A 58 4.44 7.25 6.76
CA CYS A 58 4.68 8.21 5.68
C CYS A 58 5.35 7.61 4.44
N GLY A 59 5.67 6.30 4.43
CA GLY A 59 6.30 5.59 3.32
C GLY A 59 7.74 6.03 3.02
N GLN A 60 8.32 6.95 3.80
CA GLN A 60 9.72 7.37 3.63
C GLN A 60 10.67 6.31 4.18
N GLY A 61 11.83 6.21 3.55
CA GLY A 61 12.85 5.27 3.98
C GLY A 61 14.07 5.27 3.06
N GLY A 62 14.90 4.25 3.19
CA GLY A 62 16.11 4.09 2.39
C GLY A 62 17.24 3.40 3.16
N GLY A 63 18.48 3.57 2.70
CA GLY A 63 19.66 3.09 3.43
C GLY A 63 20.02 3.99 4.61
N PHE A 64 20.90 3.49 5.49
CA PHE A 64 21.28 4.19 6.72
C PHE A 64 21.88 5.58 6.48
N THR A 65 22.62 5.78 5.39
CA THR A 65 23.16 7.10 5.03
C THR A 65 22.06 8.15 4.85
N ARG A 66 20.91 7.75 4.26
CA ARG A 66 19.77 8.67 4.10
C ARG A 66 19.15 9.03 5.44
N LEU A 67 19.08 8.10 6.36
CA LEU A 67 18.65 8.37 7.74
C LEU A 67 19.58 9.39 8.40
N VAL A 68 20.90 9.19 8.32
CA VAL A 68 21.90 10.13 8.85
C VAL A 68 21.75 11.51 8.24
N GLN A 69 21.54 11.58 6.92
CA GLN A 69 21.32 12.84 6.21
C GLN A 69 20.14 13.63 6.80
N VAL A 70 19.02 12.96 7.05
CA VAL A 70 17.80 13.61 7.55
C VAL A 70 17.94 14.00 9.01
N VAL A 71 18.47 13.09 9.84
CA VAL A 71 18.62 13.32 11.29
C VAL A 71 19.62 14.45 11.60
N LEU A 72 20.71 14.53 10.84
CA LEU A 72 21.73 15.58 11.04
C LEU A 72 21.45 16.85 10.22
N GLY A 73 20.51 16.81 9.26
CA GLY A 73 20.23 17.93 8.36
C GLY A 73 21.40 18.29 7.43
N VAL A 74 22.21 17.29 7.04
CA VAL A 74 23.44 17.48 6.26
C VAL A 74 23.32 16.99 4.82
N PRO A 75 24.12 17.50 3.85
CA PRO A 75 24.18 16.97 2.50
C PRO A 75 24.64 15.50 2.47
N GLN A 76 24.24 14.76 1.44
CA GLN A 76 24.55 13.32 1.29
C GLN A 76 26.05 13.03 1.44
N GLY A 77 26.93 13.83 0.86
CA GLY A 77 28.39 13.63 0.95
C GLY A 77 28.94 13.74 2.39
N GLU A 78 28.29 14.47 3.27
CA GLU A 78 28.64 14.54 4.69
C GLU A 78 28.10 13.36 5.45
N ALA A 79 26.86 12.95 5.19
CA ALA A 79 26.30 11.72 5.74
C ALA A 79 27.12 10.49 5.34
N ASP A 80 27.60 10.42 4.08
CA ASP A 80 28.51 9.37 3.61
C ASP A 80 29.84 9.37 4.37
N ARG A 81 30.41 10.55 4.62
CA ARG A 81 31.65 10.68 5.44
C ARG A 81 31.43 10.23 6.86
N TRP A 82 30.28 10.60 7.45
CA TRP A 82 29.88 10.20 8.79
C TRP A 82 29.79 8.67 8.93
N CYS A 83 29.12 7.98 7.99
CA CYS A 83 29.00 6.53 7.93
C CYS A 83 30.35 5.84 7.71
N ARG A 84 31.19 6.35 6.77
CA ARG A 84 32.53 5.79 6.52
C ARG A 84 33.46 5.89 7.72
N ALA A 85 33.43 7.00 8.45
CA ALA A 85 34.25 7.18 9.68
C ALA A 85 33.95 6.11 10.73
N ARG A 86 32.74 5.52 10.71
CA ARG A 86 32.30 4.46 11.63
C ARG A 86 32.38 3.06 11.03
N ARG A 87 33.08 2.93 9.88
CA ARG A 87 33.27 1.66 9.15
C ARG A 87 31.98 0.93 8.80
N MET A 88 30.90 1.66 8.60
CA MET A 88 29.63 1.12 8.15
C MET A 88 29.74 0.74 6.66
N LYS A 89 30.08 -0.53 6.38
CA LYS A 89 30.27 -1.01 5.01
C LYS A 89 28.92 -1.27 4.33
N GLY A 90 28.78 -0.78 3.09
CA GLY A 90 27.64 -1.14 2.21
C GLY A 90 26.33 -0.40 2.49
N MET A 91 26.33 0.58 3.39
CA MET A 91 25.10 1.33 3.77
C MET A 91 24.87 2.61 2.95
N GLY A 92 25.75 2.88 1.98
CA GLY A 92 25.60 3.94 0.98
C GLY A 92 24.95 3.40 -0.28
N GLY A 93 23.71 3.00 -0.23
CA GLY A 93 22.93 2.71 -1.43
C GLY A 93 22.58 4.01 -2.13
N THR A 94 23.18 4.27 -3.31
CA THR A 94 22.58 5.25 -4.23
C THR A 94 21.19 4.76 -4.65
N PRO A 95 20.26 5.65 -5.04
CA PRO A 95 18.94 5.24 -5.56
C PRO A 95 19.00 4.12 -6.61
N ALA A 96 20.09 4.05 -7.40
CA ALA A 96 20.31 2.99 -8.39
C ALA A 96 20.50 1.58 -7.80
N THR A 97 21.01 1.45 -6.57
CA THR A 97 21.21 0.14 -5.92
C THR A 97 19.93 -0.37 -5.26
N VAL A 98 19.05 0.53 -4.83
CA VAL A 98 17.68 0.16 -4.36
C VAL A 98 16.84 -0.31 -5.54
N TYR A 99 16.99 0.30 -6.73
CA TYR A 99 16.35 -0.18 -7.97
C TYR A 99 16.94 -1.48 -8.51
N GLY A 100 18.20 -1.81 -8.20
CA GLY A 100 18.80 -3.11 -8.55
C GLY A 100 18.13 -4.28 -7.82
N GLY A 101 17.78 -4.10 -6.55
CA GLY A 101 17.01 -5.10 -5.78
C GLY A 101 15.59 -5.31 -6.30
N LEU A 102 14.96 -4.26 -6.86
CA LEU A 102 13.65 -4.37 -7.51
C LEU A 102 13.73 -5.13 -8.84
N ARG A 103 14.84 -5.04 -9.59
CA ARG A 103 15.06 -5.85 -10.81
C ARG A 103 15.31 -7.33 -10.51
N ASP A 104 15.84 -7.65 -9.34
CA ASP A 104 15.99 -9.04 -8.91
C ASP A 104 14.67 -9.61 -8.36
N ALA A 105 13.77 -8.78 -7.83
CA ALA A 105 12.40 -9.18 -7.51
C ALA A 105 11.55 -9.44 -8.78
N GLU A 106 11.82 -8.74 -9.88
CA GLU A 106 11.19 -9.00 -11.20
C GLU A 106 11.63 -10.33 -11.83
N ARG A 107 12.77 -10.92 -11.40
CA ARG A 107 13.23 -12.25 -11.88
C ARG A 107 12.60 -13.42 -11.14
N HIS A 108 11.79 -13.19 -10.12
CA HIS A 108 11.07 -14.22 -9.38
C HIS A 108 9.58 -14.29 -9.76
N SER A 109 9.22 -13.94 -10.99
CA SER A 109 7.99 -14.42 -11.62
C SER A 109 8.21 -15.87 -12.10
N GLY A 110 8.58 -16.72 -11.14
CA GLY A 110 8.40 -18.14 -11.28
C GLY A 110 6.91 -18.47 -11.18
N PRO A 111 6.48 -19.65 -11.68
CA PRO A 111 5.09 -20.06 -11.55
C PRO A 111 4.66 -19.92 -10.09
N VAL A 112 3.47 -19.30 -9.87
CA VAL A 112 2.89 -19.14 -8.55
C VAL A 112 2.96 -20.49 -7.84
N ASP A 113 3.60 -20.51 -6.69
CA ASP A 113 3.69 -21.71 -5.86
C ASP A 113 2.26 -22.09 -5.44
N THR A 114 1.64 -22.98 -6.22
CA THR A 114 0.28 -23.49 -5.99
C THR A 114 0.14 -24.24 -4.66
N SER A 115 1.24 -24.47 -3.93
CA SER A 115 1.23 -24.99 -2.55
C SER A 115 0.56 -24.06 -1.54
N LYS A 116 0.29 -22.79 -1.90
CA LYS A 116 -0.31 -21.77 -1.03
C LYS A 116 -1.81 -21.52 -1.29
N VAL A 117 -2.46 -22.32 -2.12
CA VAL A 117 -3.91 -22.22 -2.32
C VAL A 117 -4.63 -22.63 -1.04
N ILE A 118 -5.51 -21.74 -0.56
CA ILE A 118 -6.38 -22.01 0.60
C ILE A 118 -7.69 -22.62 0.11
N ASN A 119 -8.22 -23.58 0.87
CA ASN A 119 -9.51 -24.15 0.56
C ASN A 119 -10.62 -23.08 0.74
N GLU A 120 -11.47 -22.90 -0.29
CA GLU A 120 -12.64 -22.01 -0.22
C GLU A 120 -13.54 -22.29 0.99
N ALA A 121 -13.59 -23.53 1.46
CA ALA A 121 -14.35 -23.90 2.68
C ALA A 121 -13.88 -23.12 3.93
N SER A 122 -12.67 -22.57 3.94
CA SER A 122 -12.19 -21.72 5.03
C SER A 122 -12.99 -20.43 5.16
N LEU A 123 -13.63 -19.98 4.08
CA LEU A 123 -14.49 -18.80 4.09
C LEU A 123 -15.90 -19.08 4.65
N ALA A 124 -16.30 -20.35 4.76
CA ALA A 124 -17.61 -20.74 5.29
C ALA A 124 -17.80 -20.44 6.79
N LEU A 125 -16.73 -20.05 7.48
CA LEU A 125 -16.77 -19.57 8.87
C LEU A 125 -17.29 -18.14 9.00
N PHE A 126 -17.37 -17.40 7.89
CA PHE A 126 -17.74 -16.00 7.84
C PHE A 126 -19.15 -15.84 7.27
N THR A 127 -19.78 -14.72 7.56
CA THR A 127 -21.16 -14.41 7.16
C THR A 127 -21.20 -13.25 6.17
N ASP A 128 -22.37 -12.95 5.62
CA ASP A 128 -22.60 -11.67 4.96
C ASP A 128 -22.39 -10.52 5.94
N PRO A 129 -21.88 -9.35 5.47
CA PRO A 129 -21.72 -8.18 6.32
C PRO A 129 -23.07 -7.71 6.88
N PRO A 130 -23.15 -7.36 8.17
CA PRO A 130 -24.40 -6.89 8.78
C PRO A 130 -24.78 -5.49 8.26
N ALA A 131 -26.07 -5.17 8.29
CA ALA A 131 -26.60 -3.91 7.75
C ALA A 131 -25.90 -2.66 8.31
N TRP A 132 -25.54 -2.68 9.59
CA TRP A 132 -24.84 -1.55 10.21
C TRP A 132 -23.41 -1.36 9.67
N ALA A 133 -22.70 -2.44 9.34
CA ALA A 133 -21.37 -2.36 8.71
C ALA A 133 -21.48 -1.88 7.27
N LEU A 134 -22.51 -2.34 6.53
CA LEU A 134 -22.80 -1.89 5.17
C LEU A 134 -23.20 -0.42 5.10
N ALA A 135 -23.88 0.10 6.13
CA ALA A 135 -24.31 1.51 6.18
C ALA A 135 -23.14 2.50 6.30
N GLY A 136 -21.93 2.00 6.62
CA GLY A 136 -20.76 2.85 6.77
C GLY A 136 -20.73 3.61 8.09
N ASN A 137 -19.98 4.70 8.11
CA ASN A 137 -19.78 5.57 9.29
C ASN A 137 -19.46 7.00 8.83
N GLU A 138 -19.07 7.88 9.75
CA GLU A 138 -18.75 9.30 9.44
C GLU A 138 -17.62 9.47 8.40
N ARG A 139 -16.76 8.46 8.21
CA ARG A 139 -15.60 8.52 7.31
C ARG A 139 -15.78 7.71 6.04
N TRP A 140 -16.67 6.74 6.04
CA TRP A 140 -16.93 5.87 4.90
C TRP A 140 -18.43 5.71 4.73
N VAL A 141 -18.93 6.09 3.56
CA VAL A 141 -20.39 6.19 3.29
C VAL A 141 -21.06 4.81 3.18
N GLY A 142 -20.26 3.75 3.11
CA GLY A 142 -20.78 2.39 3.07
C GLY A 142 -20.91 1.83 1.65
N CYS A 143 -21.52 0.64 1.57
CA CYS A 143 -21.74 -0.06 0.31
C CYS A 143 -23.01 -0.90 0.37
N SER A 144 -23.48 -1.37 -0.79
CA SER A 144 -24.61 -2.29 -0.87
C SER A 144 -24.19 -3.72 -0.50
N LEU A 145 -25.16 -4.52 0.01
CA LEU A 145 -24.96 -5.95 0.20
C LEU A 145 -24.66 -6.65 -1.13
N GLU A 146 -25.29 -6.20 -2.23
CA GLU A 146 -25.02 -6.71 -3.58
C GLU A 146 -23.54 -6.58 -3.95
N SER A 147 -22.91 -5.42 -3.65
CA SER A 147 -21.49 -5.23 -3.93
C SER A 147 -20.60 -6.16 -3.09
N ALA A 148 -20.88 -6.33 -1.81
CA ALA A 148 -20.14 -7.23 -0.95
C ALA A 148 -20.24 -8.68 -1.44
N GLN A 149 -21.44 -9.14 -1.79
CA GLN A 149 -21.68 -10.50 -2.32
C GLN A 149 -21.02 -10.68 -3.70
N TYR A 150 -21.09 -9.67 -4.57
CA TYR A 150 -20.49 -9.73 -5.90
C TYR A 150 -18.97 -9.94 -5.85
N PHE A 151 -18.28 -9.29 -4.92
CA PHE A 151 -16.83 -9.44 -4.72
C PHE A 151 -16.45 -10.53 -3.71
N GLY A 152 -17.42 -11.25 -3.15
CA GLY A 152 -17.19 -12.29 -2.15
C GLY A 152 -16.61 -11.76 -0.83
N VAL A 153 -16.88 -10.50 -0.51
CA VAL A 153 -16.47 -9.89 0.76
C VAL A 153 -17.42 -10.32 1.86
N LEU A 154 -16.84 -10.83 2.94
CA LEU A 154 -17.56 -11.44 4.06
C LEU A 154 -17.29 -10.67 5.36
N TRP A 155 -17.92 -11.15 6.42
CA TRP A 155 -17.85 -10.59 7.76
C TRP A 155 -17.45 -11.65 8.79
N ASN A 156 -16.51 -11.29 9.66
CA ASN A 156 -16.18 -12.10 10.83
C ASN A 156 -16.95 -11.56 12.04
N PRO A 157 -17.99 -12.26 12.51
CA PRO A 157 -18.81 -11.81 13.64
C PRO A 157 -18.09 -11.89 15.00
N GLU A 158 -16.99 -12.65 15.09
CA GLU A 158 -16.21 -12.77 16.33
C GLU A 158 -15.34 -11.53 16.59
N ASN A 159 -14.87 -10.89 15.52
CA ASN A 159 -13.93 -9.76 15.58
C ASN A 159 -14.54 -8.44 15.09
N ASP A 160 -15.81 -8.44 14.69
CA ASP A 160 -16.47 -7.31 14.05
C ASP A 160 -15.62 -6.75 12.90
N SER A 161 -15.27 -7.61 11.94
CA SER A 161 -14.31 -7.27 10.89
C SER A 161 -14.71 -7.73 9.49
N TRP A 162 -14.28 -6.98 8.51
CA TRP A 162 -14.38 -7.31 7.09
C TRP A 162 -13.39 -8.39 6.72
N ILE A 163 -13.84 -9.39 5.97
CA ILE A 163 -13.03 -10.45 5.37
C ILE A 163 -13.00 -10.22 3.87
N ILE A 164 -11.85 -9.81 3.37
CA ILE A 164 -11.66 -9.42 1.98
C ILE A 164 -10.79 -10.47 1.32
N PRO A 165 -11.31 -11.33 0.42
CA PRO A 165 -10.56 -12.41 -0.19
C PRO A 165 -9.42 -11.87 -1.05
N ILE A 166 -8.29 -12.58 -1.03
CA ILE A 166 -7.16 -12.36 -1.92
C ILE A 166 -7.08 -13.58 -2.84
N ARG A 167 -7.25 -13.33 -4.13
CA ARG A 167 -7.24 -14.38 -5.14
C ARG A 167 -6.04 -14.24 -6.05
N ASP A 168 -5.52 -15.37 -6.47
CA ASP A 168 -4.47 -15.41 -7.48
C ASP A 168 -4.98 -14.86 -8.82
N ALA A 169 -4.19 -14.04 -9.49
CA ALA A 169 -4.63 -13.31 -10.68
C ALA A 169 -4.89 -14.21 -11.91
N GLU A 170 -4.27 -15.39 -11.98
CA GLU A 170 -4.41 -16.29 -13.13
C GLU A 170 -5.42 -17.39 -12.86
N SER A 171 -5.32 -18.02 -11.70
CA SER A 171 -6.14 -19.20 -11.36
C SER A 171 -7.43 -18.83 -10.64
N HIS A 172 -7.60 -17.58 -10.20
CA HIS A 172 -8.72 -17.06 -9.37
C HIS A 172 -8.92 -17.81 -8.04
N LYS A 173 -8.00 -18.72 -7.70
CA LYS A 173 -8.06 -19.47 -6.45
C LYS A 173 -7.75 -18.59 -5.25
N LEU A 174 -8.41 -18.88 -4.14
CA LEU A 174 -8.17 -18.20 -2.87
C LEU A 174 -6.73 -18.48 -2.40
N ILE A 175 -5.96 -17.43 -2.16
CA ILE A 175 -4.59 -17.51 -1.62
C ILE A 175 -4.49 -16.86 -0.23
N GLY A 176 -5.55 -16.21 0.23
CA GLY A 176 -5.61 -15.56 1.54
C GLY A 176 -6.77 -14.59 1.61
N TRP A 177 -6.78 -13.82 2.68
CA TRP A 177 -7.69 -12.69 2.84
C TRP A 177 -7.05 -11.58 3.67
N GLN A 178 -7.56 -10.37 3.51
CA GLN A 178 -7.34 -9.29 4.45
C GLN A 178 -8.48 -9.30 5.47
N GLU A 179 -8.14 -9.16 6.74
CA GLU A 179 -9.10 -8.90 7.79
C GLU A 179 -8.92 -7.44 8.25
N LYS A 180 -9.98 -6.66 8.17
CA LYS A 180 -9.99 -5.23 8.52
C LYS A 180 -11.07 -4.99 9.56
N GLY A 181 -10.66 -4.55 10.74
CA GLY A 181 -11.59 -4.21 11.83
C GLY A 181 -12.49 -3.03 11.46
N SER A 182 -13.70 -3.03 12.01
CA SER A 182 -14.67 -1.96 11.85
C SER A 182 -14.78 -1.11 13.12
N GLY A 183 -15.35 0.08 13.00
CA GLY A 183 -15.57 0.99 14.13
C GLY A 183 -14.27 1.39 14.83
N ASP A 184 -14.26 1.27 16.16
CA ASP A 184 -13.10 1.61 17.00
C ASP A 184 -12.00 0.56 16.98
N SER A 185 -12.31 -0.65 16.52
CA SER A 185 -11.36 -1.77 16.39
C SER A 185 -10.51 -1.64 15.13
N ARG A 186 -9.53 -0.73 15.19
CA ARG A 186 -8.65 -0.47 14.04
C ARG A 186 -7.52 -1.49 13.96
N PHE A 187 -7.81 -2.72 13.61
CA PHE A 187 -6.78 -3.67 13.26
C PHE A 187 -6.82 -4.00 11.77
N PHE A 188 -5.68 -4.42 11.28
CA PHE A 188 -5.50 -4.85 9.90
C PHE A 188 -4.50 -6.01 9.89
N ARG A 189 -4.88 -7.12 9.29
CA ARG A 189 -3.97 -8.25 9.09
C ARG A 189 -4.23 -8.96 7.77
N ASN A 190 -3.21 -9.59 7.25
CA ASN A 190 -3.33 -10.51 6.13
C ASN A 190 -3.26 -11.95 6.67
N VAL A 191 -4.06 -12.83 6.10
CA VAL A 191 -4.10 -14.25 6.46
C VAL A 191 -3.94 -15.09 5.19
N PRO A 192 -2.91 -15.92 5.07
CA PRO A 192 -1.75 -16.00 5.97
C PRO A 192 -0.90 -14.73 5.94
N GLU A 193 -0.08 -14.53 6.96
CA GLU A 193 0.93 -13.48 6.93
C GLU A 193 1.86 -13.68 5.72
N GLY A 194 2.22 -12.58 5.04
CA GLY A 194 3.05 -12.63 3.83
C GLY A 194 2.33 -13.12 2.57
N VAL A 195 0.98 -13.21 2.55
CA VAL A 195 0.23 -13.50 1.32
C VAL A 195 0.63 -12.58 0.17
N ALA A 196 0.81 -13.14 -1.03
CA ALA A 196 1.36 -12.47 -2.20
C ALA A 196 0.36 -11.48 -2.86
N LYS A 197 -0.19 -10.54 -2.07
CA LYS A 197 -1.14 -9.54 -2.56
C LYS A 197 -0.58 -8.59 -3.64
N SER A 198 0.75 -8.43 -3.69
CA SER A 198 1.43 -7.60 -4.69
C SER A 198 1.43 -8.18 -6.10
N SER A 199 1.01 -9.42 -6.28
CA SER A 199 0.89 -10.08 -7.59
C SER A 199 -0.56 -10.20 -8.08
N THR A 200 -1.52 -9.61 -7.38
CA THR A 200 -2.94 -9.64 -7.73
C THR A 200 -3.60 -8.29 -7.47
N LEU A 201 -4.84 -8.13 -7.93
CA LEU A 201 -5.67 -6.95 -7.72
C LEU A 201 -7.05 -7.40 -7.26
N PHE A 202 -7.60 -6.74 -6.26
CA PHE A 202 -9.00 -6.92 -5.89
C PHE A 202 -9.91 -6.32 -6.97
N GLY A 203 -10.94 -7.03 -7.36
CA GLY A 203 -11.92 -6.58 -8.34
C GLY A 203 -11.55 -6.88 -9.81
N LEU A 204 -10.35 -7.37 -10.09
CA LEU A 204 -9.92 -7.64 -11.47
C LEU A 204 -10.76 -8.75 -12.12
N GLU A 205 -11.10 -9.80 -11.39
CA GLU A 205 -11.93 -10.93 -11.84
C GLU A 205 -13.35 -10.48 -12.25
N SER A 206 -13.85 -9.37 -11.68
CA SER A 206 -15.16 -8.82 -12.01
C SER A 206 -15.23 -8.22 -13.40
N LEU A 207 -14.09 -7.99 -14.04
CA LEU A 207 -13.97 -7.43 -15.37
C LEU A 207 -14.04 -8.48 -16.47
N GLU A 208 -13.96 -9.76 -16.11
CA GLU A 208 -14.06 -10.87 -17.07
C GLU A 208 -15.46 -10.93 -17.66
N GLY A 209 -15.53 -10.91 -18.98
CA GLY A 209 -16.80 -10.93 -19.71
C GLY A 209 -17.54 -9.59 -19.80
N VAL A 210 -17.10 -8.56 -19.09
CA VAL A 210 -17.60 -7.18 -19.19
C VAL A 210 -16.69 -6.39 -20.12
N ARG A 211 -16.87 -6.51 -21.42
CA ARG A 211 -16.08 -5.74 -22.41
C ARG A 211 -16.97 -4.87 -23.28
N PRO A 212 -16.50 -3.67 -23.64
CA PRO A 212 -15.27 -3.00 -23.16
C PRO A 212 -15.51 -2.23 -21.85
N VAL A 213 -14.57 -2.33 -20.90
CA VAL A 213 -14.50 -1.38 -19.78
C VAL A 213 -13.77 -0.14 -20.32
N ASP A 214 -14.46 0.98 -20.41
CA ASP A 214 -13.86 2.22 -20.96
C ASP A 214 -12.70 2.69 -20.09
N SER A 215 -12.83 2.57 -18.76
CA SER A 215 -11.81 2.93 -17.79
C SER A 215 -11.79 2.02 -16.57
N LEU A 216 -10.58 1.81 -16.04
CA LEU A 216 -10.36 1.24 -14.70
C LEU A 216 -10.25 2.38 -13.70
N VAL A 217 -10.75 2.17 -12.48
CA VAL A 217 -10.59 3.10 -11.35
C VAL A 217 -9.79 2.41 -10.27
N LEU A 218 -8.53 2.81 -10.11
CA LEU A 218 -7.62 2.25 -9.12
C LEU A 218 -7.74 3.02 -7.81
N VAL A 219 -8.10 2.31 -6.75
CA VAL A 219 -8.23 2.80 -5.37
C VAL A 219 -7.28 2.07 -4.43
N GLU A 220 -7.07 2.60 -3.22
CA GLU A 220 -6.19 1.96 -2.24
C GLU A 220 -6.88 0.79 -1.52
N SER A 221 -8.11 0.98 -1.10
CA SER A 221 -8.84 0.01 -0.29
C SER A 221 -9.81 -0.82 -1.12
N PRO A 222 -9.90 -2.14 -0.93
CA PRO A 222 -10.98 -2.96 -1.48
C PRO A 222 -12.39 -2.47 -1.11
N LEU A 223 -12.58 -1.85 0.05
CA LEU A 223 -13.88 -1.30 0.44
C LEU A 223 -14.31 -0.14 -0.45
N ASP A 224 -13.37 0.63 -1.01
CA ASP A 224 -13.69 1.68 -1.97
C ASP A 224 -14.13 1.11 -3.30
N VAL A 225 -13.63 -0.09 -3.68
CA VAL A 225 -14.15 -0.82 -4.85
C VAL A 225 -15.62 -1.18 -4.65
N LEU A 226 -16.01 -1.62 -3.44
CA LEU A 226 -17.42 -1.90 -3.12
C LEU A 226 -18.25 -0.62 -3.22
N ARG A 227 -17.73 0.50 -2.76
CA ARG A 227 -18.39 1.81 -2.85
C ARG A 227 -18.56 2.27 -4.30
N LEU A 228 -17.52 2.13 -5.13
CA LEU A 228 -17.58 2.41 -6.56
C LEU A 228 -18.66 1.56 -7.25
N PHE A 229 -18.68 0.26 -6.95
CA PHE A 229 -19.70 -0.65 -7.50
C PHE A 229 -21.11 -0.25 -7.08
N THR A 230 -21.31 0.14 -5.82
CA THR A 230 -22.59 0.63 -5.30
C THR A 230 -23.05 1.89 -6.05
N ALA A 231 -22.12 2.77 -6.41
CA ALA A 231 -22.36 3.95 -7.25
C ALA A 231 -22.54 3.62 -8.76
N GLY A 232 -22.57 2.34 -9.13
CA GLY A 232 -22.75 1.91 -10.53
C GLY A 232 -21.47 1.85 -11.37
N ILE A 233 -20.29 2.07 -10.77
CA ILE A 233 -19.01 2.05 -11.47
C ILE A 233 -18.44 0.63 -11.44
N ARG A 234 -18.31 0.00 -12.59
CA ARG A 234 -17.90 -1.41 -12.73
C ARG A 234 -16.42 -1.65 -12.91
N GLY A 235 -15.63 -0.63 -13.16
CA GLY A 235 -14.18 -0.72 -13.39
C GLY A 235 -13.31 -0.54 -12.14
N GLY A 236 -13.88 -0.62 -10.92
CA GLY A 236 -13.15 -0.44 -9.67
C GLY A 236 -12.18 -1.57 -9.38
N VAL A 237 -10.93 -1.25 -9.05
CA VAL A 237 -9.89 -2.21 -8.65
C VAL A 237 -9.02 -1.66 -7.53
N SER A 238 -8.46 -2.53 -6.68
CA SER A 238 -7.57 -2.12 -5.59
C SER A 238 -6.31 -2.98 -5.53
N GLY A 239 -5.17 -2.30 -5.25
CA GLY A 239 -3.88 -2.94 -4.97
C GLY A 239 -3.73 -3.47 -3.54
N TYR A 240 -4.79 -3.48 -2.73
CA TYR A 240 -4.77 -3.83 -1.30
C TYR A 240 -3.86 -2.91 -0.45
N GLY A 241 -3.72 -1.65 -0.82
CA GLY A 241 -2.94 -0.62 -0.13
C GLY A 241 -2.37 0.41 -1.08
N VAL A 242 -1.67 1.40 -0.52
CA VAL A 242 -1.17 2.58 -1.25
C VAL A 242 -0.17 2.23 -2.36
N HIS A 243 0.74 1.28 -2.10
CA HIS A 243 1.79 0.95 -3.07
C HIS A 243 1.29 -0.05 -4.10
N VAL A 244 1.43 0.32 -5.38
CA VAL A 244 1.05 -0.52 -6.53
C VAL A 244 2.31 -1.10 -7.17
N SER A 245 2.44 -2.42 -7.14
CA SER A 245 3.61 -3.12 -7.67
C SER A 245 3.67 -3.07 -9.22
N SER A 246 4.84 -3.39 -9.77
CA SER A 246 5.01 -3.53 -11.23
C SER A 246 4.14 -4.66 -11.79
N SER A 247 3.95 -5.76 -11.03
CA SER A 247 3.06 -6.87 -11.41
C SER A 247 1.61 -6.40 -11.48
N GLN A 248 1.13 -5.65 -10.49
CA GLN A 248 -0.21 -5.07 -10.47
C GLN A 248 -0.42 -4.08 -11.65
N LEU A 249 0.58 -3.22 -11.94
CA LEU A 249 0.54 -2.36 -13.12
C LEU A 249 0.50 -3.17 -14.42
N GLY A 250 1.17 -4.32 -14.46
CA GLY A 250 1.11 -5.28 -15.57
C GLY A 250 -0.31 -5.84 -15.77
N LEU A 251 -0.99 -6.23 -14.69
CA LEU A 251 -2.38 -6.70 -14.70
C LEU A 251 -3.34 -5.61 -15.21
N LEU A 252 -3.20 -4.38 -14.71
CA LEU A 252 -4.01 -3.24 -15.19
C LEU A 252 -3.83 -3.02 -16.70
N ALA A 253 -2.60 -3.11 -17.20
CA ALA A 253 -2.32 -2.98 -18.63
C ALA A 253 -2.93 -4.11 -19.47
N GLY A 254 -3.03 -5.31 -18.91
CA GLY A 254 -3.60 -6.50 -19.54
C GLY A 254 -5.13 -6.54 -19.52
N ALA A 255 -5.79 -5.77 -18.67
CA ALA A 255 -7.24 -5.81 -18.47
C ALA A 255 -8.07 -5.28 -19.67
N GLY A 256 -7.42 -4.67 -20.65
CA GLY A 256 -8.04 -4.27 -21.92
C GLY A 256 -8.86 -2.97 -21.85
N ALA A 257 -8.67 -2.15 -20.81
CA ALA A 257 -9.26 -0.82 -20.70
C ALA A 257 -8.47 0.21 -21.51
N GLY A 258 -9.16 1.28 -21.96
CA GLY A 258 -8.52 2.40 -22.67
C GLY A 258 -7.87 3.43 -21.73
N CYS A 259 -8.31 3.50 -20.48
CA CYS A 259 -7.92 4.52 -19.52
C CYS A 259 -7.78 3.94 -18.10
N LEU A 260 -6.85 4.50 -17.32
CA LEU A 260 -6.69 4.26 -15.88
C LEU A 260 -6.93 5.55 -15.12
N VAL A 261 -7.98 5.57 -14.30
CA VAL A 261 -8.26 6.64 -13.34
C VAL A 261 -7.57 6.28 -12.03
N LEU A 262 -6.64 7.10 -11.58
CA LEU A 262 -6.00 6.96 -10.27
C LEU A 262 -6.86 7.71 -9.24
N ALA A 263 -7.50 6.98 -8.36
CA ALA A 263 -8.31 7.50 -7.27
C ALA A 263 -7.74 7.04 -5.92
N LEU A 264 -6.42 7.16 -5.78
CA LEU A 264 -5.70 6.90 -4.53
C LEU A 264 -6.04 7.96 -3.49
N ASP A 265 -5.74 7.69 -2.23
CA ASP A 265 -6.04 8.58 -1.12
C ASP A 265 -5.52 10.01 -1.39
N ASN A 266 -6.35 11.00 -1.11
CA ASN A 266 -6.05 12.43 -1.24
C ASN A 266 -5.17 12.91 -0.07
N ASP A 267 -4.09 12.19 0.17
CA ASP A 267 -3.08 12.49 1.17
C ASP A 267 -1.67 12.45 0.56
N PHE A 268 -0.66 12.67 1.39
CA PHE A 268 0.72 12.71 0.93
C PHE A 268 1.19 11.37 0.33
N ALA A 269 0.79 10.23 0.91
CA ALA A 269 1.21 8.91 0.46
C ALA A 269 0.57 8.57 -0.89
N GLY A 270 -0.75 8.75 -1.03
CA GLY A 270 -1.48 8.54 -2.27
C GLY A 270 -1.03 9.50 -3.38
N SER A 271 -0.77 10.77 -3.04
CA SER A 271 -0.23 11.77 -3.99
C SER A 271 1.14 11.36 -4.53
N ARG A 272 2.04 10.84 -3.69
CA ARG A 272 3.35 10.35 -4.13
C ARG A 272 3.23 9.16 -5.06
N GLU A 273 2.39 8.19 -4.72
CA GLU A 273 2.19 7.00 -5.54
C GLU A 273 1.53 7.37 -6.87
N THR A 274 0.55 8.26 -6.85
CA THR A 274 -0.05 8.85 -8.06
C THR A 274 1.02 9.45 -8.98
N LEU A 275 1.91 10.30 -8.44
CA LEU A 275 3.01 10.88 -9.23
C LEU A 275 3.95 9.81 -9.78
N ARG A 276 4.25 8.76 -9.02
CA ARG A 276 5.09 7.65 -9.48
C ARG A 276 4.43 6.95 -10.66
N ILE A 277 3.16 6.55 -10.52
CA ILE A 277 2.43 5.85 -11.58
C ILE A 277 2.32 6.74 -12.83
N VAL A 278 1.95 8.00 -12.68
CA VAL A 278 1.87 8.96 -13.82
C VAL A 278 3.20 9.07 -14.56
N ARG A 279 4.35 9.00 -13.87
CA ARG A 279 5.68 9.09 -14.48
C ARG A 279 6.15 7.80 -15.14
N GLU A 280 5.87 6.67 -14.52
CA GLU A 280 6.46 5.37 -14.88
C GLU A 280 5.54 4.54 -15.78
N PHE A 281 4.23 4.60 -15.58
CA PHE A 281 3.27 3.78 -16.31
C PHE A 281 2.84 4.44 -17.62
N ARG A 282 3.15 3.80 -18.76
CA ARG A 282 2.92 4.33 -20.12
C ARG A 282 2.03 3.44 -20.99
N ARG A 283 1.49 2.37 -20.42
CA ARG A 283 0.71 1.37 -21.18
C ARG A 283 -0.75 1.76 -21.39
N LEU A 284 -1.28 2.62 -20.53
CA LEU A 284 -2.64 3.17 -20.62
C LEU A 284 -2.60 4.69 -20.54
N ARG A 285 -3.66 5.34 -21.00
CA ARG A 285 -3.91 6.73 -20.67
C ARG A 285 -4.18 6.83 -19.18
N VAL A 286 -3.39 7.60 -18.45
CA VAL A 286 -3.54 7.80 -17.01
C VAL A 286 -4.18 9.16 -16.77
N VAL A 287 -5.27 9.17 -16.00
CA VAL A 287 -5.91 10.36 -15.47
C VAL A 287 -6.02 10.23 -13.95
N VAL A 288 -6.15 11.32 -13.24
CA VAL A 288 -6.25 11.35 -11.77
C VAL A 288 -7.64 11.83 -11.39
N PHE A 289 -8.28 11.10 -10.50
CA PHE A 289 -9.58 11.44 -9.94
C PHE A 289 -9.58 12.87 -9.41
N ASN A 290 -10.63 13.61 -9.73
CA ASN A 290 -10.74 15.00 -9.33
C ASN A 290 -11.60 15.11 -8.08
N TYR A 291 -10.99 15.36 -6.94
CA TYR A 291 -11.71 15.60 -5.67
C TYR A 291 -12.41 16.98 -5.63
N GLY A 292 -12.12 17.87 -6.58
CA GLY A 292 -12.72 19.19 -6.65
C GLY A 292 -12.45 20.01 -5.40
N ARG A 293 -13.53 20.37 -4.69
CA ARG A 293 -13.48 21.06 -3.38
C ARG A 293 -13.83 20.13 -2.22
N SER A 294 -14.01 18.85 -2.47
CA SER A 294 -14.29 17.86 -1.44
C SER A 294 -13.08 17.72 -0.51
N THR A 295 -13.36 17.56 0.78
CA THR A 295 -12.36 17.20 1.79
C THR A 295 -12.23 15.70 1.98
N ALA A 296 -12.95 14.92 1.17
CA ALA A 296 -12.88 13.47 1.19
C ALA A 296 -11.45 12.99 0.92
N LYS A 297 -11.03 11.99 1.68
CA LYS A 297 -9.73 11.38 1.56
C LYS A 297 -9.67 10.42 0.37
N ASP A 298 -10.73 9.69 0.14
CA ASP A 298 -10.86 8.66 -0.87
C ASP A 298 -12.28 8.66 -1.48
N PRO A 299 -12.55 7.88 -2.55
CA PRO A 299 -13.89 7.77 -3.11
C PRO A 299 -14.92 7.19 -2.14
N GLY A 300 -14.48 6.41 -1.13
CA GLY A 300 -15.37 5.85 -0.10
C GLY A 300 -15.94 6.90 0.86
N GLU A 301 -15.26 8.03 1.01
CA GLU A 301 -15.71 9.18 1.82
C GLU A 301 -16.59 10.16 1.05
N GLN A 302 -16.74 10.02 -0.29
CA GLN A 302 -17.62 10.89 -1.07
C GLN A 302 -19.09 10.69 -0.65
N GLN A 303 -19.77 11.80 -0.33
CA GLN A 303 -21.08 11.77 0.31
C GLN A 303 -22.22 11.35 -0.63
N SER A 304 -22.00 11.42 -1.94
CA SER A 304 -22.97 11.01 -2.94
C SER A 304 -22.34 10.27 -4.12
N ASP A 305 -23.15 9.50 -4.84
CA ASP A 305 -22.75 8.85 -6.07
C ASP A 305 -22.39 9.88 -7.14
N ASP A 306 -23.13 11.02 -7.18
CA ASP A 306 -22.87 12.11 -8.12
C ASP A 306 -21.47 12.71 -7.94
N GLU A 307 -20.96 12.82 -6.72
CA GLU A 307 -19.59 13.29 -6.46
C GLU A 307 -18.55 12.32 -7.01
N ILE A 308 -18.80 11.01 -6.90
CA ILE A 308 -17.90 10.00 -7.45
C ILE A 308 -17.91 10.06 -8.98
N HIS A 309 -19.09 10.10 -9.60
CA HIS A 309 -19.21 10.23 -11.06
C HIS A 309 -18.57 11.52 -11.55
N TRP A 310 -18.82 12.65 -10.88
CA TRP A 310 -18.21 13.93 -11.22
C TRP A 310 -16.68 13.86 -11.16
N GLY A 311 -16.12 13.24 -10.13
CA GLY A 311 -14.67 13.08 -9.95
C GLY A 311 -14.00 12.26 -11.06
N ILE A 312 -14.71 11.25 -11.59
CA ILE A 312 -14.26 10.44 -12.73
C ILE A 312 -14.41 11.21 -14.04
N ASP A 313 -15.56 11.82 -14.29
CA ASP A 313 -15.85 12.54 -15.53
C ASP A 313 -14.97 13.79 -15.72
N ASN A 314 -14.57 14.41 -14.59
CA ASN A 314 -13.69 15.57 -14.56
C ASN A 314 -12.25 15.19 -14.17
N ALA A 315 -11.84 13.94 -14.33
CA ALA A 315 -10.51 13.47 -13.98
C ALA A 315 -9.43 14.23 -14.76
N ILE A 316 -8.36 14.59 -14.05
CA ILE A 316 -7.28 15.43 -14.58
C ILE A 316 -6.27 14.55 -15.31
N TRP A 317 -5.89 14.94 -16.53
CA TRP A 317 -4.84 14.21 -17.23
C TRP A 317 -3.56 14.17 -16.41
N GLY A 318 -3.04 12.95 -16.17
CA GLY A 318 -1.96 12.70 -15.22
C GLY A 318 -0.75 13.65 -15.35
N PRO A 319 -0.21 13.91 -16.57
CA PRO A 319 0.89 14.87 -16.73
C PRO A 319 0.60 16.32 -16.31
N LEU A 320 -0.67 16.71 -16.24
CA LEU A 320 -1.11 18.04 -15.81
C LEU A 320 -1.50 18.10 -14.33
N TRP A 321 -1.71 16.93 -13.73
CA TRP A 321 -2.10 16.86 -12.33
C TRP A 321 -0.97 17.34 -11.39
N ARG A 322 -1.36 18.05 -10.34
CA ARG A 322 -0.46 18.53 -9.28
C ARG A 322 -1.12 18.21 -7.94
N PRO A 323 -0.38 17.63 -6.96
CA PRO A 323 -0.88 17.34 -5.62
C PRO A 323 -1.18 18.59 -4.81
#